data_2596ce74ddfbd2abfb2cbca807bc63bd
#
_entry.id   2596ce74ddfbd2abfb2cbca807bc63bd
#
_cell.length_a   1.000
_cell.length_b   1.000
_cell.length_c   1.000
_cell.angle_alpha   90.00
_cell.angle_beta   90.00
_cell.angle_gamma   90.00
#
_symmetry.space_group_name_H-M   'P 1'
#
loop_
_entity.id
_entity.type
_entity.pdbx_description
1 polymer ?
#
loop_
_entity_poly.entity_id
_entity_poly.type
_entity_poly.pdbx_seq_one_letter_code
_entity_poly.pdbx_strand_id
1 'polypeptide(L)'
;MDKLLKTIHELTEIVGPSGRESKVANYLKKNWNEYGEVNEDRLGNLSITIGNKGPHIAFSAHMDEVGFVIKYIDEKGFISLNKLGGIPERVLSGQKILILGNKGLIQGVFTTWPHHLTPDSEKYKVKPIGECWVDVGVFSNKEAESIGLRAVSYTHLTLPTICSV
;
A
#
# COMPACT_ATOMS: atom_id res chain seq x y z
N MET A 1 -7.45 24.86 -7.10
CA MET A 1 -6.47 24.06 -6.32
C MET A 1 -5.11 24.24 -6.99
N ASP A 2 -4.07 24.54 -6.25
CA ASP A 2 -2.70 24.70 -6.77
C ASP A 2 -2.29 23.42 -7.54
N LYS A 3 -1.57 23.57 -8.67
CA LYS A 3 -1.07 22.45 -9.49
C LYS A 3 -0.29 21.43 -8.63
N LEU A 4 0.49 21.92 -7.68
CA LEU A 4 1.27 21.08 -6.76
C LEU A 4 0.37 20.23 -5.85
N LEU A 5 -0.63 20.84 -5.21
CA LEU A 5 -1.57 20.11 -4.34
C LEU A 5 -2.37 19.06 -5.11
N LYS A 6 -2.74 19.37 -6.35
CA LYS A 6 -3.41 18.41 -7.23
C LYS A 6 -2.49 17.22 -7.54
N THR A 7 -1.22 17.47 -7.89
CA THR A 7 -0.25 16.42 -8.18
C THR A 7 0.00 15.53 -6.96
N ILE A 8 0.14 16.13 -5.76
CA ILE A 8 0.31 15.39 -4.52
C ILE A 8 -0.92 14.49 -4.27
N HIS A 9 -2.12 15.03 -4.39
CA HIS A 9 -3.35 14.26 -4.22
C HIS A 9 -3.42 13.08 -5.19
N GLU A 10 -3.19 13.34 -6.48
CA GLU A 10 -3.24 12.29 -7.51
C GLU A 10 -2.21 11.18 -7.24
N LEU A 11 -0.98 11.53 -6.83
CA LEU A 11 0.05 10.56 -6.49
C LEU A 11 -0.29 9.73 -5.25
N THR A 12 -0.87 10.34 -4.22
CA THR A 12 -1.23 9.64 -2.97
C THR A 12 -2.44 8.71 -3.12
N GLU A 13 -3.25 8.89 -4.17
CA GLU A 13 -4.37 8.00 -4.49
C GLU A 13 -3.95 6.79 -5.35
N ILE A 14 -2.73 6.80 -5.89
CA ILE A 14 -2.23 5.69 -6.71
C ILE A 14 -1.64 4.62 -5.80
N VAL A 15 -2.25 3.44 -5.78
CA VAL A 15 -1.72 2.28 -5.06
C VAL A 15 -0.43 1.80 -5.73
N GLY A 16 0.68 1.90 -5.02
CA GLY A 16 2.02 1.58 -5.51
C GLY A 16 2.96 1.04 -4.42
N PRO A 17 2.64 -0.10 -3.76
CA PRO A 17 3.54 -0.67 -2.77
C PRO A 17 4.81 -1.21 -3.42
N SER A 18 5.89 -1.35 -2.61
CA SER A 18 7.21 -1.82 -3.05
C SER A 18 7.10 -3.08 -3.92
N GLY A 19 7.68 -3.04 -5.11
CA GLY A 19 7.61 -4.09 -6.15
C GLY A 19 6.34 -4.05 -7.02
N ARG A 20 5.47 -3.03 -6.87
CA ARG A 20 4.24 -2.83 -7.64
C ARG A 20 4.01 -1.36 -8.02
N GLU A 21 5.09 -0.64 -8.27
CA GLU A 21 5.10 0.81 -8.54
C GLU A 21 4.67 1.17 -9.97
N SER A 22 4.35 0.20 -10.81
CA SER A 22 4.07 0.43 -12.25
C SER A 22 2.96 1.46 -12.53
N LYS A 23 1.97 1.59 -11.64
CA LYS A 23 0.92 2.60 -11.78
C LYS A 23 1.46 4.00 -11.52
N VAL A 24 2.31 4.16 -10.50
CA VAL A 24 3.00 5.41 -10.18
C VAL A 24 3.94 5.78 -11.33
N ALA A 25 4.73 4.81 -11.80
CA ALA A 25 5.63 4.98 -12.94
C ALA A 25 4.89 5.46 -14.20
N ASN A 26 3.75 4.85 -14.52
CA ASN A 26 2.94 5.26 -15.67
C ASN A 26 2.36 6.67 -15.51
N TYR A 27 1.92 7.04 -14.32
CA TYR A 27 1.48 8.40 -14.03
C TYR A 27 2.62 9.40 -14.24
N LEU A 28 3.81 9.11 -13.70
CA LEU A 28 4.99 9.98 -13.86
C LEU A 28 5.41 10.08 -15.33
N LYS A 29 5.49 8.98 -16.07
CA LYS A 29 5.81 8.99 -17.51
C LYS A 29 4.88 9.92 -18.29
N LYS A 30 3.56 9.80 -18.05
CA LYS A 30 2.57 10.64 -18.70
C LYS A 30 2.78 12.13 -18.42
N ASN A 31 3.09 12.49 -17.18
CA ASN A 31 3.25 13.89 -16.77
C ASN A 31 4.64 14.45 -17.12
N TRP A 32 5.67 13.62 -17.19
CA TRP A 32 7.04 14.07 -17.47
C TRP A 32 7.33 14.22 -18.96
N ASN A 33 6.61 13.51 -19.83
CA ASN A 33 6.78 13.59 -21.31
C ASN A 33 6.68 15.02 -21.87
N GLU A 34 6.00 15.93 -21.18
CA GLU A 34 5.93 17.34 -21.58
C GLU A 34 7.27 18.10 -21.38
N TYR A 35 8.17 17.57 -20.53
CA TYR A 35 9.45 18.21 -20.18
C TYR A 35 10.66 17.59 -20.87
N GLY A 36 10.54 16.37 -21.41
CA GLY A 36 11.63 15.68 -22.09
C GLY A 36 11.41 14.20 -22.26
N GLU A 37 12.41 13.51 -22.77
CA GLU A 37 12.39 12.05 -22.93
C GLU A 37 12.52 11.36 -21.56
N VAL A 38 11.55 10.51 -21.23
CA VAL A 38 11.54 9.73 -20.00
C VAL A 38 12.15 8.37 -20.27
N ASN A 39 13.19 8.04 -19.52
CA ASN A 39 13.87 6.76 -19.58
C ASN A 39 13.46 5.87 -18.39
N GLU A 40 13.27 4.59 -18.65
CA GLU A 40 13.01 3.56 -17.63
C GLU A 40 14.08 2.49 -17.71
N ASP A 41 14.71 2.19 -16.58
CA ASP A 41 15.69 1.11 -16.50
C ASP A 41 15.01 -0.26 -16.25
N ARG A 42 15.83 -1.32 -16.21
CA ARG A 42 15.37 -2.70 -15.99
C ARG A 42 14.79 -2.96 -14.59
N LEU A 43 15.06 -2.07 -13.64
CA LEU A 43 14.53 -2.14 -12.27
C LEU A 43 13.25 -1.32 -12.11
N GLY A 44 12.82 -0.60 -13.17
CA GLY A 44 11.65 0.27 -13.14
C GLY A 44 11.94 1.70 -12.66
N ASN A 45 13.21 2.07 -12.45
CA ASN A 45 13.54 3.45 -12.12
C ASN A 45 13.26 4.35 -13.32
N LEU A 46 12.64 5.50 -13.06
CA LEU A 46 12.40 6.52 -14.07
C LEU A 46 13.41 7.64 -13.96
N SER A 47 13.86 8.14 -15.09
CA SER A 47 14.71 9.33 -15.16
C SER A 47 14.29 10.20 -16.31
N ILE A 48 14.47 11.52 -16.14
CA ILE A 48 14.31 12.53 -17.18
C ILE A 48 15.47 13.52 -17.07
N THR A 49 15.98 13.93 -18.20
CA THR A 49 17.01 14.98 -18.26
C THR A 49 16.40 16.24 -18.87
N ILE A 50 16.51 17.37 -18.17
CA ILE A 50 15.99 18.65 -18.61
C ILE A 50 17.18 19.60 -18.83
N GLY A 51 17.27 20.16 -20.02
CA GLY A 51 18.38 21.00 -20.41
C GLY A 51 19.57 20.19 -20.95
N ASN A 52 20.57 20.90 -21.50
CA ASN A 52 21.72 20.29 -22.17
C ASN A 52 23.03 21.07 -21.95
N LYS A 53 23.05 22.04 -21.04
CA LYS A 53 24.21 22.91 -20.78
C LYS A 53 24.38 23.13 -19.27
N GLY A 54 25.63 23.31 -18.85
CA GLY A 54 25.98 23.61 -17.47
C GLY A 54 26.25 22.37 -16.62
N PRO A 55 26.42 22.54 -15.29
CA PRO A 55 26.62 21.45 -14.38
C PRO A 55 25.36 20.60 -14.25
N HIS A 56 25.53 19.28 -14.12
CA HIS A 56 24.43 18.36 -13.88
C HIS A 56 24.06 18.36 -12.39
N ILE A 57 22.77 18.55 -12.11
CA ILE A 57 22.19 18.44 -10.76
C ILE A 57 21.18 17.30 -10.83
N ALA A 58 21.31 16.30 -9.94
CA ALA A 58 20.37 15.19 -9.85
C ALA A 58 19.45 15.37 -8.64
N PHE A 59 18.14 15.20 -8.87
CA PHE A 59 17.11 15.03 -7.83
C PHE A 59 16.65 13.58 -7.85
N SER A 60 16.62 12.95 -6.69
CA SER A 60 16.18 11.56 -6.55
C SER A 60 15.13 11.44 -5.46
N ALA A 61 14.08 10.66 -5.75
CA ALA A 61 13.03 10.33 -4.80
C ALA A 61 12.52 8.90 -5.09
N HIS A 62 12.02 8.20 -4.06
CA HIS A 62 11.40 6.90 -4.25
C HIS A 62 9.95 7.03 -4.76
N MET A 63 9.44 5.99 -5.43
CA MET A 63 8.08 5.92 -5.96
C MET A 63 7.15 5.03 -5.15
N ASP A 64 7.72 4.13 -4.35
CA ASP A 64 6.93 3.18 -3.59
C ASP A 64 6.33 3.78 -2.32
N GLU A 65 5.31 3.13 -1.85
CA GLU A 65 4.67 3.39 -0.58
C GLU A 65 4.77 2.18 0.35
N VAL A 66 4.57 2.42 1.64
CA VAL A 66 4.47 1.34 2.62
C VAL A 66 3.18 0.56 2.43
N GLY A 67 3.23 -0.75 2.70
CA GLY A 67 2.06 -1.61 2.54
C GLY A 67 2.28 -2.96 3.18
N PHE A 68 1.52 -3.94 2.70
CA PHE A 68 1.67 -5.33 3.13
C PHE A 68 1.56 -6.26 1.93
N VAL A 69 2.04 -7.48 2.14
CA VAL A 69 1.84 -8.61 1.23
C VAL A 69 1.15 -9.73 1.99
N ILE A 70 0.18 -10.38 1.35
CA ILE A 70 -0.50 -11.55 1.93
C ILE A 70 0.51 -12.68 2.10
N LYS A 71 0.71 -13.09 3.35
CA LYS A 71 1.53 -14.23 3.70
C LYS A 71 0.77 -15.54 3.46
N TYR A 72 -0.44 -15.64 4.01
CA TYR A 72 -1.37 -16.74 3.79
C TYR A 72 -2.79 -16.34 4.19
N ILE A 73 -3.76 -17.16 3.79
CA ILE A 73 -5.17 -17.06 4.17
C ILE A 73 -5.52 -18.34 4.91
N ASP A 74 -6.08 -18.22 6.10
CA ASP A 74 -6.46 -19.39 6.90
C ASP A 74 -7.75 -20.06 6.40
N GLU A 75 -8.09 -21.20 7.00
CA GLU A 75 -9.28 -21.98 6.63
C GLU A 75 -10.60 -21.22 6.85
N LYS A 76 -10.60 -20.22 7.73
CA LYS A 76 -11.76 -19.36 8.05
C LYS A 76 -11.82 -18.08 7.20
N GLY A 77 -10.83 -17.86 6.31
CA GLY A 77 -10.78 -16.70 5.45
C GLY A 77 -10.02 -15.49 6.02
N PHE A 78 -9.47 -15.58 7.23
CA PHE A 78 -8.64 -14.52 7.79
C PHE A 78 -7.28 -14.46 7.10
N ILE A 79 -6.81 -13.25 6.87
CA ILE A 79 -5.58 -12.98 6.11
C ILE A 79 -4.46 -12.60 7.05
N SER A 80 -3.35 -13.33 6.97
CA SER A 80 -2.08 -12.99 7.61
C SER A 80 -1.20 -12.22 6.65
N LEU A 81 -0.52 -11.18 7.15
CA LEU A 81 0.24 -10.23 6.34
C LEU A 81 1.71 -10.15 6.78
N ASN A 82 2.58 -9.82 5.84
CA ASN A 82 3.92 -9.30 6.10
C ASN A 82 4.00 -7.83 5.71
N LYS A 83 4.76 -7.04 6.48
CA LYS A 83 4.98 -5.61 6.18
C LYS A 83 5.91 -5.42 4.99
N LEU A 84 5.60 -4.41 4.20
CA LEU A 84 6.48 -3.80 3.22
C LEU A 84 6.75 -2.37 3.70
N GLY A 85 7.97 -2.14 4.21
CA GLY A 85 8.36 -0.88 4.80
C GLY A 85 8.02 -0.73 6.29
N GLY A 86 8.24 0.45 6.83
CA GLY A 86 8.11 0.76 8.25
C GLY A 86 6.70 1.22 8.64
N ILE A 87 5.85 0.30 9.05
CA ILE A 87 4.49 0.61 9.53
C ILE A 87 4.42 0.28 11.03
N PRO A 88 4.10 1.26 11.90
CA PRO A 88 3.92 1.00 13.33
C PRO A 88 2.67 0.15 13.57
N GLU A 89 2.81 -0.99 14.24
CA GLU A 89 1.69 -1.91 14.51
C GLU A 89 0.57 -1.27 15.35
N ARG A 90 0.91 -0.30 16.20
CA ARG A 90 -0.05 0.39 17.07
C ARG A 90 -1.19 1.10 16.33
N VAL A 91 -1.00 1.41 15.04
CA VAL A 91 -2.01 2.10 14.23
C VAL A 91 -2.89 1.16 13.44
N LEU A 92 -2.63 -0.15 13.44
CA LEU A 92 -3.30 -1.10 12.55
C LEU A 92 -4.69 -1.52 13.04
N SER A 93 -4.86 -1.68 14.35
CA SER A 93 -6.10 -2.22 14.92
C SER A 93 -7.33 -1.42 14.47
N GLY A 94 -8.29 -2.08 13.83
CA GLY A 94 -9.51 -1.48 13.29
C GLY A 94 -9.34 -0.64 12.02
N GLN A 95 -8.12 -0.53 11.47
CA GLN A 95 -7.89 0.22 10.24
C GLN A 95 -8.42 -0.53 9.01
N LYS A 96 -8.93 0.26 8.07
CA LYS A 96 -9.30 -0.23 6.74
C LYS A 96 -8.05 -0.44 5.89
N ILE A 97 -8.10 -1.45 5.04
CA ILE A 97 -7.03 -1.79 4.12
C ILE A 97 -7.63 -2.13 2.75
N LEU A 98 -6.97 -1.73 1.68
CA LEU A 98 -7.31 -2.13 0.33
C LEU A 98 -6.34 -3.21 -0.14
N ILE A 99 -6.86 -4.30 -0.65
CA ILE A 99 -6.09 -5.44 -1.14
C ILE A 99 -6.23 -5.51 -2.66
N LEU A 100 -5.10 -5.58 -3.35
CA LEU A 100 -5.02 -5.76 -4.79
C LEU A 100 -5.26 -7.24 -5.13
N GLY A 101 -6.52 -7.62 -5.31
CA GLY A 101 -6.88 -8.95 -5.79
C GLY A 101 -6.83 -9.06 -7.31
N ASN A 102 -6.87 -10.29 -7.84
CA ASN A 102 -6.87 -10.52 -9.30
C ASN A 102 -8.10 -9.97 -10.01
N LYS A 103 -9.20 -9.76 -9.28
CA LYS A 103 -10.49 -9.28 -9.79
C LYS A 103 -10.75 -7.81 -9.47
N GLY A 104 -9.80 -7.11 -8.85
CA GLY A 104 -9.91 -5.71 -8.47
C GLY A 104 -9.52 -5.46 -7.02
N LEU A 105 -9.86 -4.27 -6.53
CA LEU A 105 -9.62 -3.86 -5.15
C LEU A 105 -10.66 -4.48 -4.22
N ILE A 106 -10.20 -5.06 -3.13
CA ILE A 106 -11.02 -5.66 -2.09
C ILE A 106 -10.73 -4.91 -0.79
N GLN A 107 -11.78 -4.46 -0.13
CA GLN A 107 -11.67 -3.81 1.16
C GLN A 107 -11.62 -4.85 2.28
N GLY A 108 -10.72 -4.65 3.24
CA GLY A 108 -10.64 -5.41 4.47
C GLY A 108 -10.48 -4.50 5.69
N VAL A 109 -10.50 -5.11 6.85
CA VAL A 109 -10.29 -4.44 8.14
C VAL A 109 -9.32 -5.25 8.99
N PHE A 110 -8.33 -4.59 9.59
CA PHE A 110 -7.50 -5.22 10.60
C PHE A 110 -8.33 -5.61 11.81
N THR A 111 -8.36 -6.90 12.12
CA THR A 111 -9.12 -7.43 13.26
C THR A 111 -8.51 -6.99 14.59
N THR A 112 -9.35 -6.84 15.57
CA THR A 112 -8.95 -6.61 16.96
C THR A 112 -9.74 -7.52 17.87
N TRP A 113 -9.12 -7.98 18.95
CA TRP A 113 -9.83 -8.72 19.97
C TRP A 113 -10.81 -7.80 20.70
N PRO A 114 -12.04 -8.25 20.97
CA PRO A 114 -12.96 -7.48 21.80
C PRO A 114 -12.34 -7.19 23.17
N HIS A 115 -12.47 -5.93 23.62
CA HIS A 115 -11.84 -5.48 24.86
C HIS A 115 -12.20 -6.35 26.09
N HIS A 116 -13.47 -6.79 26.17
CA HIS A 116 -13.97 -7.62 27.29
C HIS A 116 -13.48 -9.09 27.24
N LEU A 117 -12.99 -9.57 26.08
CA LEU A 117 -12.41 -10.89 25.92
C LEU A 117 -10.87 -10.87 25.97
N THR A 118 -10.26 -9.70 26.01
CA THR A 118 -8.81 -9.54 26.06
C THR A 118 -8.35 -9.61 27.53
N PRO A 119 -7.39 -10.50 27.89
CA PRO A 119 -6.82 -10.53 29.23
C PRO A 119 -6.24 -9.15 29.61
N ASP A 120 -6.34 -8.77 30.90
CA ASP A 120 -5.86 -7.45 31.39
C ASP A 120 -4.38 -7.21 31.06
N SER A 121 -3.57 -8.26 31.13
CA SER A 121 -2.15 -8.21 30.76
C SER A 121 -1.87 -7.91 29.29
N GLU A 122 -2.86 -8.06 28.41
CA GLU A 122 -2.75 -7.92 26.97
C GLU A 122 -3.47 -6.68 26.41
N LYS A 123 -4.39 -6.09 27.18
CA LYS A 123 -5.28 -5.00 26.73
C LYS A 123 -4.56 -3.77 26.15
N TYR A 124 -3.36 -3.49 26.64
CA TYR A 124 -2.58 -2.31 26.24
C TYR A 124 -1.31 -2.65 25.49
N LYS A 125 -1.11 -3.93 25.13
CA LYS A 125 0.04 -4.36 24.35
C LYS A 125 -0.21 -4.17 22.85
N VAL A 126 0.80 -3.68 22.15
CA VAL A 126 0.81 -3.64 20.70
C VAL A 126 1.10 -5.06 20.19
N LYS A 127 0.22 -5.59 19.37
CA LYS A 127 0.42 -6.89 18.74
C LYS A 127 1.37 -6.78 17.56
N PRO A 128 2.38 -7.65 17.43
CA PRO A 128 3.22 -7.69 16.26
C PRO A 128 2.41 -8.10 15.02
N ILE A 129 2.87 -7.73 13.83
CA ILE A 129 2.13 -7.97 12.58
C ILE A 129 1.78 -9.45 12.37
N GLY A 130 2.62 -10.37 12.83
CA GLY A 130 2.36 -11.81 12.74
C GLY A 130 1.17 -12.30 13.55
N GLU A 131 0.67 -11.51 14.50
CA GLU A 131 -0.53 -11.76 15.31
C GLU A 131 -1.73 -10.91 14.87
N CYS A 132 -1.54 -10.04 13.87
CA CYS A 132 -2.60 -9.24 13.29
C CYS A 132 -3.22 -9.97 12.10
N TRP A 133 -4.53 -9.92 12.00
CA TRP A 133 -5.29 -10.52 10.92
C TRP A 133 -6.13 -9.48 10.20
N VAL A 134 -6.43 -9.74 8.94
CA VAL A 134 -7.36 -8.91 8.18
C VAL A 134 -8.58 -9.76 7.83
N ASP A 135 -9.74 -9.19 8.06
CA ASP A 135 -11.04 -9.71 7.69
C ASP A 135 -11.54 -8.99 6.44
N VAL A 136 -11.99 -9.75 5.45
CA VAL A 136 -12.55 -9.26 4.18
C VAL A 136 -14.00 -9.71 3.98
N GLY A 137 -14.64 -10.24 5.03
CA GLY A 137 -16.04 -10.66 5.01
C GLY A 137 -16.29 -11.99 4.32
N VAL A 138 -15.31 -12.90 4.31
CA VAL A 138 -15.44 -14.27 3.79
C VAL A 138 -15.28 -15.28 4.92
N PHE A 139 -15.81 -16.48 4.75
CA PHE A 139 -15.84 -17.52 5.78
C PHE A 139 -14.95 -18.73 5.46
N SER A 140 -14.20 -18.67 4.36
CA SER A 140 -13.26 -19.73 4.01
C SER A 140 -12.18 -19.20 3.04
N ASN A 141 -11.05 -19.93 2.97
CA ASN A 141 -10.01 -19.60 2.02
C ASN A 141 -10.49 -19.75 0.56
N LYS A 142 -11.41 -20.71 0.28
CA LYS A 142 -12.00 -20.88 -1.06
C LYS A 142 -12.84 -19.68 -1.48
N GLU A 143 -13.60 -19.10 -0.56
CA GLU A 143 -14.33 -17.85 -0.81
C GLU A 143 -13.37 -16.69 -1.06
N ALA A 144 -12.29 -16.56 -0.27
CA ALA A 144 -11.25 -15.56 -0.49
C ALA A 144 -10.63 -15.70 -1.88
N GLU A 145 -10.29 -16.91 -2.31
CA GLU A 145 -9.80 -17.17 -3.67
C GLU A 145 -10.85 -16.82 -4.73
N SER A 146 -12.12 -17.12 -4.48
CA SER A 146 -13.22 -16.84 -5.41
C SER A 146 -13.40 -15.35 -5.69
N ILE A 147 -13.13 -14.48 -4.70
CA ILE A 147 -13.14 -13.02 -4.87
C ILE A 147 -11.83 -12.46 -5.40
N GLY A 148 -10.83 -13.32 -5.63
CA GLY A 148 -9.57 -12.94 -6.29
C GLY A 148 -8.39 -12.72 -5.35
N LEU A 149 -8.49 -13.13 -4.09
CA LEU A 149 -7.38 -13.08 -3.14
C LEU A 149 -6.54 -14.36 -3.19
N ARG A 150 -5.25 -14.19 -2.99
CA ARG A 150 -4.30 -15.30 -2.85
C ARG A 150 -3.04 -14.84 -2.12
N ALA A 151 -2.21 -15.78 -1.67
CA ALA A 151 -0.87 -15.46 -1.19
C ALA A 151 -0.12 -14.59 -2.22
N VAL A 152 0.77 -13.73 -1.75
CA VAL A 152 1.50 -12.70 -2.52
C VAL A 152 0.62 -11.63 -3.20
N SER A 153 -0.67 -11.51 -2.88
CA SER A 153 -1.44 -10.30 -3.20
C SER A 153 -0.97 -9.13 -2.33
N TYR A 154 -0.84 -7.95 -2.93
CA TYR A 154 -0.34 -6.75 -2.26
C TYR A 154 -1.49 -5.92 -1.68
N THR A 155 -1.17 -5.10 -0.68
CA THR A 155 -2.16 -4.25 -0.04
C THR A 155 -1.66 -2.82 0.07
N HIS A 156 -2.61 -1.91 0.17
CA HIS A 156 -2.42 -0.50 0.44
C HIS A 156 -3.21 -0.11 1.70
N LEU A 157 -2.57 0.62 2.61
CA LEU A 157 -3.26 1.23 3.75
C LEU A 157 -4.01 2.48 3.27
N THR A 158 -5.33 2.48 3.38
CA THR A 158 -6.08 3.73 3.33
C THR A 158 -5.91 4.43 4.67
N LEU A 159 -4.87 5.23 4.80
CA LEU A 159 -4.82 6.18 5.90
C LEU A 159 -5.97 7.18 5.71
N PRO A 160 -6.80 7.43 6.73
CA PRO A 160 -7.73 8.54 6.66
C PRO A 160 -6.89 9.78 6.40
N THR A 161 -7.21 10.52 5.35
CA THR A 161 -6.55 11.78 5.02
C THR A 161 -6.95 12.79 6.09
N ILE A 162 -6.32 12.71 7.26
CA ILE A 162 -6.40 13.75 8.26
C ILE A 162 -5.34 14.78 7.87
N CYS A 163 -5.59 15.47 6.79
CA CYS A 163 -5.00 16.77 6.51
C CYS A 163 -6.10 17.83 6.76
N SER A 164 -6.43 18.02 8.01
CA SER A 164 -6.95 19.31 8.47
C SER A 164 -5.79 20.02 9.17
N VAL A 165 -5.12 20.85 8.43
CA VAL A 165 -4.35 21.99 8.95
C VAL A 165 -5.14 23.23 8.60
#